data_8704a3b26c99aef04a83aebcd1c2bec6
#
_entry.id   8704a3b26c99aef04a83aebcd1c2bec6
#
_cell.length_a   1.000
_cell.length_b   1.000
_cell.length_c   1.000
_cell.angle_alpha   90.00
_cell.angle_beta   90.00
_cell.angle_gamma   90.00
#
_symmetry.space_group_name_H-M   'P 1'
#
loop_
_entity.id
_entity.type
_entity.pdbx_description
1 polymer ?
#
loop_
_entity_poly.entity_id
_entity_poly.type
_entity_poly.pdbx_seq_one_letter_code
_entity_poly.pdbx_strand_id
1 'polypeptide(L)'
;MAKFLIVEARFYAVLNDMLVAGAKAALEAEGHETEVLTVPGALEIPGAIALAAESGEYDGFVAIGVVIRGETYHFEIVAGESARAIMALTMDGIAIGNGILTVENDDQALVRADPAQKDKGGEAAKAAIALLKLAERFDR
;
A
#
# COMPACT_ATOMS: atom_id res chain seq x y z
N MET A 1 -2.12 -17.93 9.71
CA MET A 1 -2.04 -16.47 10.00
C MET A 1 -0.72 -15.92 9.51
N ALA A 2 -0.77 -14.82 8.80
CA ALA A 2 0.43 -14.18 8.29
C ALA A 2 0.60 -12.80 8.95
N LYS A 3 1.77 -12.19 8.76
CA LYS A 3 2.06 -10.86 9.30
C LYS A 3 2.29 -9.90 8.13
N PHE A 4 1.51 -8.83 8.11
CA PHE A 4 1.57 -7.82 7.06
C PHE A 4 2.08 -6.50 7.60
N LEU A 5 2.90 -5.82 6.80
CA LEU A 5 3.37 -4.48 7.11
C LEU A 5 2.66 -3.49 6.21
N ILE A 6 1.98 -2.52 6.80
CA ILE A 6 1.35 -1.42 6.07
C ILE A 6 2.37 -0.28 6.08
N VAL A 7 2.88 0.08 4.91
CA VAL A 7 3.87 1.15 4.78
C VAL A 7 3.17 2.38 4.25
N GLU A 8 3.12 3.44 5.05
CA GLU A 8 2.35 4.64 4.73
C GLU A 8 3.21 5.89 4.66
N ALA A 9 2.86 6.77 3.73
CA ALA A 9 3.43 8.11 3.63
C ALA A 9 2.35 9.10 4.06
N ARG A 10 2.53 9.77 5.21
CA ARG A 10 1.45 10.54 5.86
C ARG A 10 1.39 12.01 5.46
N PHE A 11 1.58 12.33 4.20
CA PHE A 11 1.47 13.71 3.78
C PHE A 11 0.05 14.26 4.00
N TYR A 12 -0.97 13.47 3.73
CA TYR A 12 -2.38 13.84 3.96
C TYR A 12 -2.95 12.93 5.07
N ALA A 13 -2.77 13.36 6.31
CA ALA A 13 -3.02 12.51 7.47
C ALA A 13 -4.44 11.93 7.55
N VAL A 14 -5.47 12.75 7.31
CA VAL A 14 -6.86 12.29 7.42
C VAL A 14 -7.17 11.24 6.36
N LEU A 15 -6.74 11.48 5.11
CA LEU A 15 -6.95 10.53 4.02
C LEU A 15 -6.18 9.23 4.29
N ASN A 16 -4.97 9.36 4.79
CA ASN A 16 -4.16 8.21 5.14
C ASN A 16 -4.80 7.36 6.24
N ASP A 17 -5.38 8.01 7.25
CA ASP A 17 -6.05 7.29 8.33
C ASP A 17 -7.18 6.42 7.77
N MET A 18 -7.93 6.93 6.81
CA MET A 18 -9.00 6.17 6.16
C MET A 18 -8.45 4.96 5.41
N LEU A 19 -7.38 5.17 4.65
CA LEU A 19 -6.76 4.09 3.88
C LEU A 19 -6.20 3.01 4.79
N VAL A 20 -5.49 3.42 5.84
CA VAL A 20 -4.92 2.47 6.80
C VAL A 20 -6.03 1.70 7.51
N ALA A 21 -7.12 2.38 7.91
CA ALA A 21 -8.24 1.71 8.56
C ALA A 21 -8.85 0.64 7.67
N GLY A 22 -9.06 0.96 6.39
CA GLY A 22 -9.59 -0.02 5.44
C GLY A 22 -8.65 -1.20 5.23
N ALA A 23 -7.35 -0.93 5.11
CA ALA A 23 -6.36 -2.00 4.94
C ALA A 23 -6.31 -2.91 6.17
N LYS A 24 -6.26 -2.34 7.37
CA LYS A 24 -6.23 -3.12 8.60
C LYS A 24 -7.48 -3.98 8.75
N ALA A 25 -8.65 -3.40 8.47
CA ALA A 25 -9.90 -4.14 8.59
C ALA A 25 -9.91 -5.36 7.66
N ALA A 26 -9.45 -5.19 6.42
CA ALA A 26 -9.43 -6.28 5.46
C ALA A 26 -8.45 -7.39 5.88
N LEU A 27 -7.27 -7.01 6.39
CA LEU A 27 -6.28 -7.98 6.83
C LEU A 27 -6.74 -8.72 8.08
N GLU A 28 -7.26 -8.00 9.04
CA GLU A 28 -7.71 -8.59 10.30
C GLU A 28 -8.93 -9.47 10.12
N ALA A 29 -9.79 -9.16 9.14
CA ALA A 29 -10.95 -9.98 8.84
C ALA A 29 -10.56 -11.40 8.42
N GLU A 30 -9.35 -11.57 7.88
CA GLU A 30 -8.83 -12.88 7.51
C GLU A 30 -7.84 -13.45 8.54
N GLY A 31 -7.77 -12.84 9.71
CA GLY A 31 -6.98 -13.35 10.82
C GLY A 31 -5.49 -13.03 10.76
N HIS A 32 -5.10 -12.07 9.94
CA HIS A 32 -3.69 -11.68 9.82
C HIS A 32 -3.29 -10.64 10.86
N GLU A 33 -2.01 -10.66 11.23
CA GLU A 33 -1.42 -9.61 12.06
C GLU A 33 -1.05 -8.41 11.19
N THR A 34 -1.15 -7.21 11.77
CA THR A 34 -0.80 -5.99 11.04
C THR A 34 0.15 -5.12 11.86
N GLU A 35 1.04 -4.46 11.16
CA GLU A 35 1.94 -3.46 11.74
C GLU A 35 1.99 -2.29 10.78
N VAL A 36 2.11 -1.07 11.29
CA VAL A 36 2.14 0.13 10.46
C VAL A 36 3.49 0.81 10.58
N LEU A 37 4.09 1.13 9.45
CA LEU A 37 5.37 1.85 9.37
C LEU A 37 5.17 3.12 8.56
N THR A 38 5.60 4.26 9.10
CA THR A 38 5.46 5.55 8.41
C THR A 38 6.79 5.97 7.80
N VAL A 39 6.74 6.42 6.55
CA VAL A 39 7.89 6.95 5.82
C VAL A 39 7.61 8.39 5.36
N PRO A 40 8.66 9.16 4.98
CA PRO A 40 8.45 10.57 4.62
C PRO A 40 7.54 10.83 3.44
N GLY A 41 7.63 10.05 2.38
CA GLY A 41 6.83 10.27 1.19
C GLY A 41 6.62 9.00 0.40
N ALA A 42 5.78 9.08 -0.63
CA ALA A 42 5.47 7.91 -1.45
C ALA A 42 6.71 7.33 -2.15
N LEU A 43 7.69 8.19 -2.48
CA LEU A 43 8.92 7.71 -3.12
C LEU A 43 9.76 6.81 -2.20
N GLU A 44 9.59 6.91 -0.88
CA GLU A 44 10.33 6.08 0.07
C GLU A 44 9.63 4.76 0.37
N ILE A 45 8.37 4.59 -0.06
CA ILE A 45 7.63 3.37 0.23
C ILE A 45 8.27 2.11 -0.38
N PRO A 46 8.66 2.11 -1.67
CA PRO A 46 9.28 0.90 -2.23
C PRO A 46 10.57 0.51 -1.51
N GLY A 47 11.40 1.49 -1.17
CA GLY A 47 12.66 1.21 -0.45
C GLY A 47 12.41 0.62 0.92
N ALA A 48 11.42 1.15 1.64
CA ALA A 48 11.06 0.63 2.95
C ALA A 48 10.57 -0.82 2.85
N ILE A 49 9.75 -1.11 1.84
CA ILE A 49 9.26 -2.47 1.60
C ILE A 49 10.42 -3.42 1.28
N ALA A 50 11.35 -2.98 0.42
CA ALA A 50 12.50 -3.80 0.05
C ALA A 50 13.33 -4.17 1.28
N LEU A 51 13.59 -3.19 2.15
CA LEU A 51 14.35 -3.44 3.38
C LEU A 51 13.59 -4.36 4.34
N ALA A 52 12.30 -4.12 4.52
CA ALA A 52 11.49 -4.94 5.42
C ALA A 52 11.33 -6.37 4.90
N ALA A 53 11.21 -6.53 3.58
CA ALA A 53 11.10 -7.85 2.97
C ALA A 53 12.36 -8.68 3.23
N GLU A 54 13.51 -8.03 3.19
CA GLU A 54 14.80 -8.70 3.43
C GLU A 54 14.92 -9.21 4.87
N SER A 55 14.24 -8.58 5.81
CA SER A 55 14.30 -9.01 7.21
C SER A 55 13.65 -10.37 7.44
N GLY A 56 12.75 -10.79 6.59
CA GLY A 56 12.02 -12.03 6.75
C GLY A 56 10.92 -12.00 7.80
N GLU A 57 10.65 -10.83 8.38
CA GLU A 57 9.65 -10.72 9.45
C GLU A 57 8.21 -10.61 8.95
N TYR A 58 8.02 -10.28 7.68
CA TYR A 58 6.70 -10.02 7.12
C TYR A 58 6.42 -10.90 5.92
N ASP A 59 5.16 -11.31 5.79
CA ASP A 59 4.72 -12.17 4.69
C ASP A 59 4.14 -11.38 3.52
N GLY A 60 3.66 -10.18 3.80
CA GLY A 60 3.08 -9.34 2.77
C GLY A 60 3.09 -7.88 3.19
N PHE A 61 2.79 -7.00 2.23
CA PHE A 61 2.90 -5.56 2.41
C PHE A 61 1.74 -4.84 1.76
N VAL A 62 1.34 -3.71 2.35
CA VAL A 62 0.36 -2.83 1.74
C VAL A 62 0.98 -1.43 1.70
N ALA A 63 1.08 -0.86 0.50
CA ALA A 63 1.60 0.49 0.31
C ALA A 63 0.44 1.47 0.38
N ILE A 64 0.56 2.47 1.24
CA ILE A 64 -0.50 3.46 1.46
C ILE A 64 0.06 4.87 1.32
N GLY A 65 -0.61 5.69 0.52
CA GLY A 65 -0.25 7.09 0.36
C GLY A 65 -1.25 7.79 -0.53
N VAL A 66 -1.13 9.11 -0.62
CA VAL A 66 -2.00 9.92 -1.46
C VAL A 66 -1.13 10.90 -2.23
N VAL A 67 -1.19 10.84 -3.55
CA VAL A 67 -0.47 11.76 -4.43
C VAL A 67 -1.52 12.55 -5.20
N ILE A 68 -1.58 13.86 -4.94
CA ILE A 68 -2.55 14.74 -5.60
C ILE A 68 -1.80 15.62 -6.60
N ARG A 69 -2.33 15.73 -7.81
CA ARG A 69 -1.69 16.51 -8.85
C ARG A 69 -1.54 17.97 -8.45
N GLY A 70 -0.32 18.48 -8.57
CA GLY A 70 -0.01 19.88 -8.34
C GLY A 70 0.32 20.59 -9.64
N GLU A 71 1.04 21.71 -9.53
CA GLU A 71 1.36 22.55 -10.68
C GLU A 71 2.60 22.11 -11.45
N THR A 72 3.40 21.21 -10.86
CA THR A 72 4.68 20.82 -11.46
C THR A 72 4.66 19.36 -11.89
N TYR A 73 5.74 18.95 -12.55
CA TYR A 73 5.91 17.59 -13.01
C TYR A 73 6.15 16.60 -11.87
N HIS A 74 6.23 17.08 -10.64
CA HIS A 74 6.48 16.24 -9.47
C HIS A 74 5.47 15.10 -9.31
N PHE A 75 4.20 15.37 -9.61
CA PHE A 75 3.15 14.36 -9.54
C PHE A 75 3.51 13.13 -10.40
N GLU A 76 3.91 13.39 -11.66
CA GLU A 76 4.24 12.31 -12.58
C GLU A 76 5.43 11.48 -12.08
N ILE A 77 6.42 12.14 -11.51
CA ILE A 77 7.59 11.44 -10.97
C ILE A 77 7.20 10.56 -9.77
N VAL A 78 6.49 11.13 -8.81
CA VAL A 78 6.12 10.39 -7.61
C VAL A 78 5.17 9.24 -7.93
N ALA A 79 4.13 9.52 -8.71
CA ALA A 79 3.14 8.51 -9.09
C ALA A 79 3.79 7.41 -9.93
N GLY A 80 4.55 7.80 -10.94
CA GLY A 80 5.17 6.85 -11.85
C GLY A 80 6.25 5.98 -11.20
N GLU A 81 7.17 6.61 -10.47
CA GLU A 81 8.27 5.86 -9.87
C GLU A 81 7.86 4.99 -8.71
N SER A 82 6.90 5.44 -7.87
CA SER A 82 6.44 4.58 -6.79
C SER A 82 5.74 3.34 -7.35
N ALA A 83 4.90 3.51 -8.35
CA ALA A 83 4.20 2.38 -8.98
C ALA A 83 5.18 1.44 -9.68
N ARG A 84 6.15 2.00 -10.41
CA ARG A 84 7.14 1.19 -11.13
C ARG A 84 7.98 0.37 -10.17
N ALA A 85 8.46 0.98 -9.09
CA ALA A 85 9.31 0.29 -8.13
C ALA A 85 8.54 -0.79 -7.35
N ILE A 86 7.27 -0.51 -6.98
CA ILE A 86 6.42 -1.49 -6.32
C ILE A 86 6.20 -2.69 -7.25
N MET A 87 5.94 -2.42 -8.52
CA MET A 87 5.74 -3.50 -9.49
C MET A 87 7.01 -4.34 -9.66
N ALA A 88 8.18 -3.70 -9.66
CA ALA A 88 9.45 -4.42 -9.76
C ALA A 88 9.63 -5.38 -8.58
N LEU A 89 9.31 -4.92 -7.37
CA LEU A 89 9.37 -5.77 -6.17
C LEU A 89 8.35 -6.90 -6.24
N THR A 90 7.16 -6.60 -6.74
CA THR A 90 6.11 -7.61 -6.91
C THR A 90 6.56 -8.71 -7.86
N MET A 91 7.23 -8.34 -8.94
CA MET A 91 7.73 -9.31 -9.90
C MET A 91 8.86 -10.18 -9.32
N ASP A 92 9.51 -9.70 -8.27
CA ASP A 92 10.52 -10.49 -7.56
C ASP A 92 9.89 -11.43 -6.52
N GLY A 93 8.57 -11.47 -6.46
CA GLY A 93 7.88 -12.41 -5.57
C GLY A 93 7.43 -11.83 -4.23
N ILE A 94 7.55 -10.51 -4.03
CA ILE A 94 7.10 -9.88 -2.80
C ILE A 94 5.61 -9.55 -2.94
N ALA A 95 4.80 -10.02 -2.01
CA ALA A 95 3.35 -9.81 -2.06
C ALA A 95 3.02 -8.39 -1.59
N ILE A 96 2.70 -7.51 -2.53
CA ILE A 96 2.42 -6.10 -2.24
C ILE A 96 1.07 -5.70 -2.83
N GLY A 97 0.24 -5.06 -2.01
CA GLY A 97 -0.95 -4.38 -2.50
C GLY A 97 -0.66 -2.88 -2.60
N ASN A 98 -0.92 -2.29 -3.75
CA ASN A 98 -0.63 -0.87 -3.96
C ASN A 98 -1.88 -0.02 -3.71
N GLY A 99 -1.89 0.64 -2.56
CA GLY A 99 -2.96 1.55 -2.16
C GLY A 99 -2.53 3.01 -2.20
N ILE A 100 -1.53 3.35 -3.00
CA ILE A 100 -1.12 4.74 -3.20
C ILE A 100 -2.09 5.36 -4.20
N LEU A 101 -2.89 6.31 -3.71
CA LEU A 101 -3.84 7.02 -4.58
C LEU A 101 -3.10 8.05 -5.42
N THR A 102 -3.47 8.13 -6.70
CA THR A 102 -2.92 9.11 -7.63
C THR A 102 -4.11 9.81 -8.26
N VAL A 103 -4.42 10.99 -7.74
CA VAL A 103 -5.67 11.70 -8.06
C VAL A 103 -5.42 13.15 -8.45
N GLU A 104 -6.46 13.78 -9.03
CA GLU A 104 -6.36 15.15 -9.49
C GLU A 104 -6.69 16.15 -8.39
N ASN A 105 -7.52 15.78 -7.41
CA ASN A 105 -7.99 16.68 -6.36
C ASN A 105 -8.41 15.92 -5.10
N ASP A 106 -8.71 16.70 -4.05
CA ASP A 106 -9.09 16.15 -2.74
C ASP A 106 -10.38 15.34 -2.78
N ASP A 107 -11.36 15.78 -3.57
CA ASP A 107 -12.63 15.06 -3.64
C ASP A 107 -12.45 13.65 -4.19
N GLN A 108 -11.61 13.51 -5.22
CA GLN A 108 -11.29 12.20 -5.77
C GLN A 108 -10.59 11.32 -4.73
N ALA A 109 -9.69 11.91 -3.94
CA ALA A 109 -8.99 11.18 -2.89
C ALA A 109 -9.95 10.72 -1.81
N LEU A 110 -10.84 11.58 -1.36
CA LEU A 110 -11.77 11.27 -0.29
C LEU A 110 -12.68 10.08 -0.63
N VAL A 111 -13.27 10.10 -1.83
CA VAL A 111 -14.17 9.04 -2.28
C VAL A 111 -13.42 7.69 -2.33
N ARG A 112 -12.16 7.72 -2.70
CA ARG A 112 -11.36 6.49 -2.85
C ARG A 112 -10.80 6.00 -1.51
N ALA A 113 -10.47 6.93 -0.61
CA ALA A 113 -9.89 6.56 0.68
C ALA A 113 -10.93 6.06 1.68
N ASP A 114 -12.15 6.57 1.60
CA ASP A 114 -13.20 6.27 2.56
C ASP A 114 -13.61 4.79 2.48
N PRO A 115 -13.47 4.01 3.59
CA PRO A 115 -13.88 2.61 3.59
C PRO A 115 -15.35 2.40 3.29
N ALA A 116 -16.19 3.40 3.57
CA ALA A 116 -17.64 3.32 3.28
C ALA A 116 -17.95 3.60 1.81
N GLN A 117 -16.96 4.02 1.04
CA GLN A 117 -17.15 4.29 -0.39
C GLN A 117 -16.30 3.33 -1.21
N LYS A 118 -15.21 3.78 -1.84
CA LYS A 118 -14.41 2.90 -2.71
C LYS A 118 -13.41 2.03 -1.96
N ASP A 119 -13.08 2.37 -0.73
CA ASP A 119 -12.22 1.55 0.14
C ASP A 119 -10.96 1.03 -0.55
N LYS A 120 -10.21 1.93 -1.16
CA LYS A 120 -9.00 1.53 -1.87
C LYS A 120 -7.92 0.93 -0.97
N GLY A 121 -7.91 1.31 0.32
CA GLY A 121 -7.00 0.69 1.29
C GLY A 121 -7.33 -0.78 1.49
N GLY A 122 -8.62 -1.08 1.70
CA GLY A 122 -9.06 -2.46 1.84
C GLY A 122 -8.85 -3.25 0.56
N GLU A 123 -9.08 -2.63 -0.60
CA GLU A 123 -8.85 -3.27 -1.89
C GLU A 123 -7.37 -3.65 -2.07
N ALA A 124 -6.46 -2.73 -1.70
CA ALA A 124 -5.03 -3.00 -1.77
C ALA A 124 -4.62 -4.15 -0.84
N ALA A 125 -5.18 -4.18 0.36
CA ALA A 125 -4.90 -5.27 1.30
C ALA A 125 -5.34 -6.61 0.73
N LYS A 126 -6.51 -6.65 0.10
CA LYS A 126 -7.00 -7.89 -0.53
C LYS A 126 -6.10 -8.34 -1.68
N ALA A 127 -5.53 -7.40 -2.42
CA ALA A 127 -4.57 -7.72 -3.48
C ALA A 127 -3.31 -8.35 -2.89
N ALA A 128 -2.81 -7.82 -1.79
CA ALA A 128 -1.63 -8.39 -1.12
C ALA A 128 -1.92 -9.81 -0.62
N ILE A 129 -3.10 -10.02 -0.04
CA ILE A 129 -3.52 -11.35 0.42
C ILE A 129 -3.58 -12.33 -0.77
N ALA A 130 -4.14 -11.88 -1.88
CA ALA A 130 -4.25 -12.73 -3.07
C ALA A 130 -2.88 -13.16 -3.58
N LEU A 131 -1.91 -12.23 -3.61
CA LEU A 131 -0.56 -12.57 -4.05
C LEU A 131 0.13 -13.52 -3.07
N LEU A 132 -0.07 -13.32 -1.77
CA LEU A 132 0.51 -14.23 -0.78
C LEU A 132 -0.05 -15.65 -0.94
N LYS A 133 -1.35 -15.77 -1.15
CA LYS A 133 -1.97 -17.08 -1.38
C LYS A 133 -1.42 -17.76 -2.63
N LEU A 134 -1.20 -16.99 -3.68
CA LEU A 134 -0.60 -17.52 -4.90
C LEU A 134 0.84 -17.97 -4.68
N ALA A 135 1.61 -17.19 -3.94
CA ALA A 135 2.98 -17.56 -3.60
C ALA A 135 3.01 -18.87 -2.83
N GLU A 136 2.12 -19.02 -1.87
CA GLU A 136 2.02 -20.25 -1.08
C GLU A 136 1.62 -21.44 -1.95
N ARG A 137 0.72 -21.22 -2.89
CA ARG A 137 0.25 -22.27 -3.77
C ARG A 137 1.35 -22.79 -4.70
N PHE A 138 2.17 -21.88 -5.24
CA PHE A 138 3.15 -22.23 -6.27
C PHE A 138 4.57 -22.41 -5.74
N ASP A 139 4.80 -22.05 -4.51
CA ASP A 139 6.14 -22.07 -3.93
C ASP A 139 6.54 -23.43 -3.42
N ARG A 140 5.74 -24.28 -3.39
CA ARG A 140 6.12 -25.56 -2.84
C ARG A 140 6.70 -26.46 -3.88
#